data_9190ec21bcaa05f31b0ba2c11ed74306
#
_entry.id   9190ec21bcaa05f31b0ba2c11ed74306
#
_cell.length_a   1.000
_cell.length_b   1.000
_cell.length_c   1.000
_cell.angle_alpha   90.00
_cell.angle_beta   90.00
_cell.angle_gamma   90.00
#
_symmetry.space_group_name_H-M   'P 1'
#
loop_
_entity.id
_entity.type
_entity.pdbx_description
1 polymer ?
#
loop_
_entity_poly.entity_id
_entity_poly.type
_entity_poly.pdbx_seq_one_letter_code
_entity_poly.pdbx_strand_id
1 'polypeptide(L)'
;MNKFLLSFILLTSSCSTGNLKVIADLPKALNEASGIETNNHSDLIWMVNDGGNASKLFGLSSDGKIKKALKINAKNNDWEDLASDKEGNIYIGDFGNNANKRKNLAILKVSVDSLNNKGKINIERISFNYPNQNKFPPKKKHLYFDSEAFFHFNDSLYIFTKSRVKGDFGKTDLYRIPAKQGKHIAEHVSSFNSCPEIDCWITSADISDDGKKIVLLNSKSVWVFIDFKETDFFSGKAIEFPLNHNSQKESICFKNKNTLYISDEKAHGVDGNLYKLEIN
;
A
#
# COMPACT_ATOMS: atom_id res chain seq x y z
N MET A 1 53.18 -20.46 34.14
CA MET A 1 52.68 -19.39 33.27
C MET A 1 51.40 -19.86 32.59
N ASN A 2 50.21 -19.60 33.18
CA ASN A 2 48.93 -19.98 32.61
C ASN A 2 48.47 -18.91 31.64
N LYS A 3 48.36 -19.23 30.36
CA LYS A 3 47.74 -18.37 29.34
C LYS A 3 46.23 -18.55 29.42
N PHE A 4 45.49 -17.55 29.95
CA PHE A 4 44.02 -17.48 29.79
C PHE A 4 43.70 -17.08 28.35
N LEU A 5 43.04 -17.98 27.64
CA LEU A 5 42.47 -17.70 26.33
C LEU A 5 41.11 -17.06 26.57
N LEU A 6 40.98 -15.74 26.33
CA LEU A 6 39.74 -15.02 26.38
C LEU A 6 38.97 -15.29 25.08
N SER A 7 37.97 -16.16 25.13
CA SER A 7 37.10 -16.44 23.99
C SER A 7 36.06 -15.30 23.89
N PHE A 8 36.18 -14.47 22.85
CA PHE A 8 35.23 -13.39 22.56
C PHE A 8 34.03 -14.02 21.83
N ILE A 9 32.91 -14.23 22.52
CA ILE A 9 31.66 -14.66 21.91
C ILE A 9 31.03 -13.41 21.26
N LEU A 10 31.13 -13.28 19.94
CA LEU A 10 30.34 -12.33 19.16
C LEU A 10 28.86 -12.77 19.24
N LEU A 11 28.10 -12.10 20.08
CA LEU A 11 26.64 -12.14 20.02
C LEU A 11 26.19 -11.39 18.77
N THR A 12 25.96 -12.11 17.70
CA THR A 12 25.22 -11.56 16.55
C THR A 12 23.76 -11.44 16.97
N SER A 13 23.32 -10.24 17.36
CA SER A 13 21.89 -9.97 17.49
C SER A 13 21.27 -10.01 16.07
N SER A 14 20.72 -11.13 15.70
CA SER A 14 19.83 -11.24 14.54
C SER A 14 18.58 -10.43 14.88
N CYS A 15 18.36 -9.31 14.20
CA CYS A 15 17.07 -8.64 14.25
C CYS A 15 16.02 -9.63 13.72
N SER A 16 15.13 -10.10 14.61
CA SER A 16 14.04 -10.97 14.21
C SER A 16 13.06 -10.18 13.36
N THR A 17 12.80 -10.60 12.14
CA THR A 17 11.78 -10.03 11.25
C THR A 17 10.43 -10.75 11.36
N GLY A 18 10.25 -11.52 12.45
CA GLY A 18 9.03 -12.28 12.69
C GLY A 18 8.77 -13.31 11.58
N ASN A 19 7.59 -13.26 10.99
CA ASN A 19 7.18 -14.14 9.90
C ASN A 19 7.59 -13.63 8.50
N LEU A 20 8.25 -12.48 8.44
CA LEU A 20 8.68 -11.84 7.20
C LEU A 20 10.08 -12.32 6.79
N LYS A 21 10.25 -12.60 5.52
CA LYS A 21 11.58 -12.87 4.93
C LYS A 21 12.08 -11.61 4.22
N VAL A 22 13.16 -11.01 4.70
CA VAL A 22 13.83 -9.88 4.03
C VAL A 22 14.32 -10.32 2.66
N ILE A 23 14.00 -9.54 1.63
CA ILE A 23 14.53 -9.70 0.26
C ILE A 23 15.69 -8.75 0.04
N ALA A 24 15.50 -7.47 0.41
CA ALA A 24 16.49 -6.42 0.23
C ALA A 24 16.18 -5.23 1.14
N ASP A 25 17.23 -4.45 1.47
CA ASP A 25 17.08 -3.10 1.98
C ASP A 25 16.60 -2.20 0.82
N LEU A 26 15.66 -1.31 1.07
CA LEU A 26 15.19 -0.37 0.07
C LEU A 26 16.27 0.70 -0.21
N PRO A 27 16.47 1.08 -1.50
CA PRO A 27 17.37 2.17 -1.85
C PRO A 27 16.97 3.48 -1.17
N LYS A 28 17.93 4.34 -0.83
CA LYS A 28 17.70 5.66 -0.21
C LYS A 28 16.70 6.54 -0.96
N ALA A 29 16.52 6.33 -2.26
CA ALA A 29 15.51 7.04 -3.06
C ALA A 29 14.06 6.64 -2.71
N LEU A 30 13.87 5.59 -1.92
CA LEU A 30 12.59 5.04 -1.44
C LEU A 30 12.52 5.02 0.10
N ASN A 31 13.12 6.02 0.76
CA ASN A 31 13.10 6.13 2.21
C ASN A 31 11.69 6.29 2.82
N GLU A 32 10.77 6.84 2.06
CA GLU A 32 9.37 7.04 2.43
C GLU A 32 8.46 6.27 1.45
N ALA A 33 8.83 4.97 1.23
CA ALA A 33 8.06 4.09 0.35
C ALA A 33 6.66 3.86 0.91
N SER A 34 5.63 4.24 0.14
CA SER A 34 4.22 4.15 0.53
C SER A 34 3.42 3.16 -0.30
N GLY A 35 3.79 2.92 -1.55
CA GLY A 35 3.06 1.99 -2.44
C GLY A 35 3.98 1.01 -3.15
N ILE A 36 3.50 -0.23 -3.30
CA ILE A 36 4.17 -1.31 -4.04
C ILE A 36 3.18 -2.02 -4.95
N GLU A 37 3.63 -2.40 -6.15
CA GLU A 37 2.78 -3.17 -7.07
C GLU A 37 3.62 -4.00 -8.04
N THR A 38 3.05 -5.09 -8.51
CA THR A 38 3.56 -5.90 -9.63
C THR A 38 2.56 -5.90 -10.77
N ASN A 39 3.00 -6.18 -11.98
CA ASN A 39 2.10 -6.42 -13.10
C ASN A 39 2.62 -7.52 -14.02
N ASN A 40 1.72 -8.12 -14.79
CA ASN A 40 2.04 -9.22 -15.71
C ASN A 40 2.80 -8.77 -16.98
N HIS A 41 3.12 -7.49 -17.12
CA HIS A 41 3.78 -6.90 -18.30
C HIS A 41 5.26 -6.55 -18.04
N SER A 42 5.75 -6.76 -16.83
CA SER A 42 7.17 -6.56 -16.50
C SER A 42 7.57 -7.38 -15.25
N ASP A 43 8.85 -7.75 -15.18
CA ASP A 43 9.44 -8.40 -13.99
C ASP A 43 9.81 -7.37 -12.89
N LEU A 44 9.36 -6.12 -13.02
CA LEU A 44 9.69 -5.07 -12.08
C LEU A 44 8.66 -4.99 -10.96
N ILE A 45 9.16 -4.67 -9.78
CA ILE A 45 8.37 -4.26 -8.62
C ILE A 45 8.26 -2.74 -8.70
N TRP A 46 7.05 -2.22 -8.87
CA TRP A 46 6.80 -0.79 -8.96
C TRP A 46 6.59 -0.21 -7.57
N MET A 47 7.18 0.95 -7.29
CA MET A 47 7.09 1.61 -5.99
C MET A 47 7.02 3.13 -6.14
N VAL A 48 6.38 3.78 -5.17
CA VAL A 48 6.31 5.23 -5.02
C VAL A 48 6.68 5.63 -3.60
N ASN A 49 7.01 6.90 -3.41
CA ASN A 49 7.13 7.51 -2.08
C ASN A 49 5.88 8.33 -1.76
N ASP A 50 5.63 8.48 -0.48
CA ASP A 50 4.61 9.30 0.14
C ASP A 50 4.68 10.79 -0.24
N GLY A 51 3.73 11.56 0.25
CA GLY A 51 3.59 13.00 0.07
C GLY A 51 4.85 13.79 0.42
N GLY A 52 5.04 14.94 -0.28
CA GLY A 52 6.24 15.77 -0.09
C GLY A 52 7.45 15.34 -0.92
N ASN A 53 7.47 14.13 -1.44
CA ASN A 53 8.53 13.59 -2.28
C ASN A 53 8.39 13.96 -3.76
N ALA A 54 9.46 13.71 -4.53
CA ALA A 54 9.44 13.90 -5.97
C ALA A 54 8.44 12.94 -6.63
N SER A 55 7.66 13.44 -7.59
CA SER A 55 6.66 12.67 -8.36
C SER A 55 7.36 11.67 -9.29
N LYS A 56 7.76 10.53 -8.73
CA LYS A 56 8.47 9.45 -9.43
C LYS A 56 7.82 8.10 -9.16
N LEU A 57 7.72 7.31 -10.22
CA LEU A 57 7.42 5.88 -10.16
C LEU A 57 8.74 5.13 -10.37
N PHE A 58 9.11 4.29 -9.42
CA PHE A 58 10.33 3.49 -9.45
C PHE A 58 10.00 2.06 -9.85
N GLY A 59 10.82 1.47 -10.72
CA GLY A 59 10.76 0.05 -11.05
C GLY A 59 12.02 -0.64 -10.53
N LEU A 60 11.85 -1.59 -9.62
CA LEU A 60 12.91 -2.35 -8.98
C LEU A 60 12.97 -3.76 -9.56
N SER A 61 14.17 -4.32 -9.62
CA SER A 61 14.34 -5.77 -9.82
C SER A 61 13.97 -6.54 -8.55
N SER A 62 13.78 -7.85 -8.67
CA SER A 62 13.43 -8.74 -7.56
C SER A 62 14.44 -8.77 -6.41
N ASP A 63 15.66 -8.25 -6.61
CA ASP A 63 16.69 -8.05 -5.60
C ASP A 63 16.74 -6.61 -5.05
N GLY A 64 15.69 -5.81 -5.26
CA GLY A 64 15.52 -4.48 -4.68
C GLY A 64 16.30 -3.35 -5.38
N LYS A 65 16.95 -3.59 -6.52
CA LYS A 65 17.74 -2.56 -7.22
C LYS A 65 16.88 -1.75 -8.18
N ILE A 66 16.96 -0.41 -8.12
CA ILE A 66 16.27 0.46 -9.05
C ILE A 66 16.77 0.23 -10.49
N LYS A 67 15.86 -0.14 -11.37
CA LYS A 67 16.08 -0.30 -12.82
C LYS A 67 15.46 0.83 -13.61
N LYS A 68 14.37 1.42 -13.10
CA LYS A 68 13.68 2.56 -13.70
C LYS A 68 13.34 3.60 -12.65
N ALA A 69 13.33 4.89 -13.05
CA ALA A 69 12.85 6.00 -12.26
C ALA A 69 12.14 6.98 -13.20
N LEU A 70 10.83 6.83 -13.32
CA LEU A 70 9.97 7.54 -14.25
C LEU A 70 9.45 8.82 -13.60
N LYS A 71 9.61 9.97 -14.24
CA LYS A 71 9.04 11.24 -13.78
C LYS A 71 7.57 11.30 -14.20
N ILE A 72 6.67 11.41 -13.24
CA ILE A 72 5.23 11.51 -13.49
C ILE A 72 4.84 12.99 -13.66
N ASN A 73 4.03 13.29 -14.67
CA ASN A 73 3.52 14.63 -14.94
C ASN A 73 2.31 14.98 -14.05
N ALA A 74 2.47 14.81 -12.75
CA ALA A 74 1.53 15.20 -11.73
C ALA A 74 2.31 15.61 -10.48
N LYS A 75 1.69 16.41 -9.61
CA LYS A 75 2.25 16.70 -8.30
C LYS A 75 1.99 15.50 -7.38
N ASN A 76 2.99 15.07 -6.62
CA ASN A 76 2.77 14.23 -5.46
C ASN A 76 2.21 15.14 -4.35
N ASN A 77 0.87 15.09 -4.14
CA ASN A 77 0.26 15.84 -3.05
C ASN A 77 0.27 15.01 -1.77
N ASP A 78 -0.02 13.69 -1.91
CA ASP A 78 -0.04 12.71 -0.83
C ASP A 78 -0.28 11.34 -1.48
N TRP A 79 0.80 10.75 -2.06
CA TRP A 79 0.73 9.46 -2.72
C TRP A 79 0.87 8.36 -1.69
N GLU A 80 -0.07 7.43 -1.66
CA GLU A 80 -0.17 6.44 -0.61
C GLU A 80 0.07 5.01 -1.11
N ASP A 81 -0.57 4.60 -2.19
CA ASP A 81 -0.52 3.20 -2.63
C ASP A 81 -0.50 3.09 -4.16
N LEU A 82 -0.24 1.88 -4.67
CA LEU A 82 -0.26 1.52 -6.08
C LEU A 82 -1.26 0.39 -6.34
N ALA A 83 -1.76 0.35 -7.55
CA ALA A 83 -2.53 -0.78 -8.08
C ALA A 83 -2.20 -1.00 -9.55
N SER A 84 -2.51 -2.18 -10.11
CA SER A 84 -2.42 -2.46 -11.54
C SER A 84 -3.70 -3.05 -12.10
N ASP A 85 -3.91 -2.92 -13.41
CA ASP A 85 -4.95 -3.64 -14.13
C ASP A 85 -4.37 -4.78 -14.98
N LYS A 86 -5.24 -5.58 -15.57
CA LYS A 86 -4.84 -6.74 -16.40
C LYS A 86 -4.11 -6.33 -17.67
N GLU A 87 -4.30 -5.10 -18.14
CA GLU A 87 -3.60 -4.50 -19.27
C GLU A 87 -2.19 -4.03 -18.90
N GLY A 88 -1.83 -4.04 -17.59
CA GLY A 88 -0.52 -3.64 -17.07
C GLY A 88 -0.37 -2.15 -16.81
N ASN A 89 -1.45 -1.37 -16.87
CA ASN A 89 -1.43 0.01 -16.43
C ASN A 89 -1.20 0.08 -14.92
N ILE A 90 -0.49 1.12 -14.47
CA ILE A 90 -0.26 1.38 -13.04
C ILE A 90 -1.14 2.55 -12.60
N TYR A 91 -1.76 2.40 -11.46
CA TYR A 91 -2.55 3.43 -10.81
C TYR A 91 -1.83 3.91 -9.55
N ILE A 92 -1.76 5.22 -9.34
CA ILE A 92 -1.13 5.86 -8.18
C ILE A 92 -2.22 6.54 -7.37
N GLY A 93 -2.38 6.19 -6.11
CA GLY A 93 -3.34 6.77 -5.19
C GLY A 93 -2.87 8.12 -4.64
N ASP A 94 -3.28 9.25 -5.22
CA ASP A 94 -3.03 10.62 -4.70
C ASP A 94 -4.21 11.04 -3.80
N PHE A 95 -4.40 10.34 -2.68
CA PHE A 95 -5.59 10.47 -1.85
C PHE A 95 -5.35 10.52 -0.33
N GLY A 96 -4.10 10.48 0.14
CA GLY A 96 -3.79 10.71 1.54
C GLY A 96 -4.44 11.99 2.05
N ASN A 97 -5.04 11.94 3.23
CA ASN A 97 -5.87 13.00 3.76
C ASN A 97 -5.91 12.99 5.29
N ASN A 98 -4.76 12.83 5.92
CA ASN A 98 -4.56 12.72 7.37
C ASN A 98 -5.40 13.70 8.19
N ALA A 99 -5.50 14.93 7.73
CA ALA A 99 -6.32 15.97 8.38
C ALA A 99 -7.78 15.98 7.93
N ASN A 100 -8.20 15.09 7.03
CA ASN A 100 -9.54 15.03 6.43
C ASN A 100 -10.03 16.36 5.81
N LYS A 101 -9.11 17.18 5.25
CA LYS A 101 -9.41 18.51 4.71
C LYS A 101 -9.24 18.64 3.19
N ARG A 102 -8.64 17.63 2.53
CA ARG A 102 -8.41 17.65 1.08
C ARG A 102 -9.73 17.54 0.30
N LYS A 103 -9.78 18.25 -0.83
CA LYS A 103 -10.91 18.29 -1.79
C LYS A 103 -10.49 17.86 -3.19
N ASN A 104 -9.23 17.45 -3.35
CA ASN A 104 -8.61 17.14 -4.63
C ASN A 104 -8.09 15.69 -4.68
N LEU A 105 -8.81 14.78 -4.03
CA LEU A 105 -8.48 13.37 -4.01
C LEU A 105 -8.56 12.79 -5.44
N ALA A 106 -7.59 11.97 -5.80
CA ALA A 106 -7.54 11.40 -7.13
C ALA A 106 -6.72 10.10 -7.18
N ILE A 107 -6.95 9.30 -8.21
CA ILE A 107 -6.09 8.22 -8.63
C ILE A 107 -5.54 8.57 -10.01
N LEU A 108 -4.25 8.35 -10.22
CA LEU A 108 -3.53 8.73 -11.43
C LEU A 108 -3.19 7.47 -12.20
N LYS A 109 -3.82 7.26 -13.36
CA LYS A 109 -3.52 6.13 -14.24
C LYS A 109 -2.31 6.47 -15.12
N VAL A 110 -1.31 5.60 -15.08
CA VAL A 110 -0.13 5.58 -15.96
C VAL A 110 -0.30 4.43 -16.94
N SER A 111 -0.40 4.75 -18.24
CA SER A 111 -0.53 3.72 -19.28
C SER A 111 0.71 2.82 -19.32
N VAL A 112 0.51 1.53 -19.52
CA VAL A 112 1.58 0.53 -19.70
C VAL A 112 2.53 0.91 -20.82
N ASP A 113 2.02 1.47 -21.94
CA ASP A 113 2.83 1.95 -23.07
C ASP A 113 3.82 3.04 -22.66
N SER A 114 3.46 3.81 -21.63
CA SER A 114 4.29 4.91 -21.12
C SER A 114 5.43 4.44 -20.21
N LEU A 115 5.36 3.22 -19.66
CA LEU A 115 6.37 2.69 -18.71
C LEU A 115 7.75 2.48 -19.33
N ASN A 116 7.86 2.51 -20.67
CA ASN A 116 9.12 2.41 -21.40
C ASN A 116 9.57 3.76 -22.01
N ASN A 117 8.78 4.82 -21.84
CA ASN A 117 9.07 6.12 -22.43
C ASN A 117 10.20 6.84 -21.67
N LYS A 118 10.94 7.69 -22.40
CA LYS A 118 11.88 8.65 -21.82
C LYS A 118 11.16 9.97 -21.57
N GLY A 119 11.52 10.66 -20.47
CA GLY A 119 10.98 11.96 -20.15
C GLY A 119 9.87 11.91 -19.10
N LYS A 120 8.96 12.89 -19.19
CA LYS A 120 7.86 13.04 -18.22
C LYS A 120 6.63 12.29 -18.72
N ILE A 121 6.11 11.40 -17.88
CA ILE A 121 4.97 10.53 -18.19
C ILE A 121 3.67 11.28 -17.90
N ASN A 122 2.79 11.39 -18.89
CA ASN A 122 1.45 11.91 -18.70
C ASN A 122 0.55 10.87 -18.04
N ILE A 123 -0.47 11.35 -17.34
CA ILE A 123 -1.43 10.53 -16.61
C ILE A 123 -2.87 10.85 -17.03
N GLU A 124 -3.74 9.89 -16.84
CA GLU A 124 -5.18 10.12 -16.76
C GLU A 124 -5.57 10.31 -15.30
N ARG A 125 -6.33 11.37 -15.02
CA ARG A 125 -6.76 11.68 -13.64
C ARG A 125 -8.19 11.22 -13.40
N ILE A 126 -8.35 10.41 -12.35
CA ILE A 126 -9.62 9.90 -11.85
C ILE A 126 -9.87 10.57 -10.50
N SER A 127 -10.59 11.68 -10.49
CA SER A 127 -10.87 12.44 -9.27
C SER A 127 -12.11 11.92 -8.57
N PHE A 128 -12.15 11.99 -7.25
CA PHE A 128 -13.33 11.57 -6.51
C PHE A 128 -13.57 12.37 -5.23
N ASN A 129 -14.78 12.25 -4.71
CA ASN A 129 -15.19 12.77 -3.41
C ASN A 129 -16.00 11.70 -2.67
N TYR A 130 -15.91 11.71 -1.34
CA TYR A 130 -16.78 10.88 -0.49
C TYR A 130 -18.17 11.48 -0.39
N PRO A 131 -19.25 10.70 -0.53
CA PRO A 131 -20.64 11.23 -0.50
C PRO A 131 -20.99 11.84 0.85
N ASN A 132 -20.36 11.38 1.93
CA ASN A 132 -20.68 11.75 3.30
C ASN A 132 -19.76 12.83 3.87
N GLN A 133 -18.72 13.27 3.15
CA GLN A 133 -17.80 14.30 3.62
C GLN A 133 -18.31 15.70 3.26
N ASN A 134 -19.12 16.29 4.15
CA ASN A 134 -19.71 17.62 3.96
C ASN A 134 -18.92 18.76 4.63
N LYS A 135 -17.89 18.44 5.42
CA LYS A 135 -17.01 19.40 6.13
C LYS A 135 -15.55 19.01 5.96
N PHE A 136 -14.66 20.03 5.83
CA PHE A 136 -13.24 19.87 5.52
C PHE A 136 -12.38 20.73 6.47
N PRO A 137 -11.93 20.20 7.63
CA PRO A 137 -12.19 18.86 8.16
C PRO A 137 -13.57 18.73 8.81
N PRO A 138 -14.09 17.50 8.99
CA PRO A 138 -15.24 17.23 9.82
C PRO A 138 -14.88 17.32 11.32
N LYS A 139 -15.85 17.10 12.21
CA LYS A 139 -15.57 17.00 13.66
C LYS A 139 -14.68 15.78 13.95
N LYS A 140 -13.86 15.84 15.01
CA LYS A 140 -12.90 14.78 15.39
C LYS A 140 -13.48 13.36 15.41
N LYS A 141 -14.74 13.19 15.80
CA LYS A 141 -15.45 11.89 15.83
C LYS A 141 -15.92 11.38 14.45
N HIS A 142 -15.60 12.08 13.37
CA HIS A 142 -15.99 11.75 11.99
C HIS A 142 -14.78 11.83 11.03
N LEU A 143 -13.57 11.62 11.52
CA LEU A 143 -12.33 11.62 10.73
C LEU A 143 -12.12 10.24 10.07
N TYR A 144 -13.00 9.87 9.12
CA TYR A 144 -13.00 8.59 8.39
C TYR A 144 -12.67 8.74 6.90
N PHE A 145 -12.18 9.92 6.46
CA PHE A 145 -11.99 10.25 5.04
C PHE A 145 -10.51 10.41 4.67
N ASP A 146 -9.65 9.78 5.42
CA ASP A 146 -8.28 9.50 5.05
C ASP A 146 -8.24 8.16 4.32
N SER A 147 -7.42 8.01 3.28
CA SER A 147 -7.24 6.75 2.56
C SER A 147 -5.78 6.49 2.33
N GLU A 148 -5.40 5.22 2.47
CA GLU A 148 -4.01 4.78 2.34
C GLU A 148 -3.88 3.53 1.47
N ALA A 149 -5.02 2.92 1.06
CA ALA A 149 -5.02 1.62 0.41
C ALA A 149 -6.04 1.56 -0.71
N PHE A 150 -5.74 0.86 -1.79
CA PHE A 150 -6.69 0.58 -2.85
C PHE A 150 -6.20 -0.52 -3.79
N PHE A 151 -7.11 -1.08 -4.59
CA PHE A 151 -6.78 -1.94 -5.72
C PHE A 151 -7.74 -1.73 -6.89
N HIS A 152 -7.36 -2.22 -8.07
CA HIS A 152 -8.19 -2.26 -9.27
C HIS A 152 -8.84 -3.64 -9.42
N PHE A 153 -10.15 -3.67 -9.69
CA PHE A 153 -10.86 -4.91 -10.02
C PHE A 153 -12.10 -4.64 -10.88
N ASN A 154 -12.25 -5.36 -11.99
CA ASN A 154 -13.42 -5.29 -12.90
C ASN A 154 -13.82 -3.86 -13.23
N ASP A 155 -12.94 -3.09 -13.89
CA ASP A 155 -13.14 -1.68 -14.30
C ASP A 155 -13.49 -0.71 -13.17
N SER A 156 -13.21 -1.08 -11.93
CA SER A 156 -13.45 -0.27 -10.74
C SER A 156 -12.21 -0.20 -9.86
N LEU A 157 -12.12 0.89 -9.09
CA LEU A 157 -11.11 1.11 -8.07
C LEU A 157 -11.80 1.01 -6.72
N TYR A 158 -11.27 0.17 -5.85
CA TYR A 158 -11.77 -0.10 -4.50
C TYR A 158 -10.83 0.53 -3.49
N ILE A 159 -11.32 1.52 -2.76
CA ILE A 159 -10.55 2.42 -1.90
C ILE A 159 -10.90 2.12 -0.45
N PHE A 160 -9.88 1.92 0.38
CA PHE A 160 -10.03 1.64 1.81
C PHE A 160 -9.61 2.86 2.62
N THR A 161 -10.44 3.25 3.58
CA THR A 161 -10.14 4.40 4.43
C THR A 161 -9.30 3.99 5.63
N LYS A 162 -8.58 4.96 6.19
CA LYS A 162 -7.81 4.88 7.43
C LYS A 162 -8.50 5.76 8.48
N SER A 163 -9.09 5.16 9.50
CA SER A 163 -9.77 5.91 10.53
C SER A 163 -8.80 6.73 11.39
N ARG A 164 -9.04 8.03 11.52
CA ARG A 164 -8.32 8.92 12.44
C ARG A 164 -9.13 9.19 13.72
N VAL A 165 -10.15 8.37 13.98
CA VAL A 165 -11.00 8.47 15.17
C VAL A 165 -10.39 7.66 16.31
N LYS A 166 -10.14 8.32 17.44
CA LYS A 166 -9.55 7.66 18.62
C LYS A 166 -10.46 6.54 19.14
N GLY A 167 -9.87 5.34 19.29
CA GLY A 167 -10.57 4.14 19.74
C GLY A 167 -11.29 3.38 18.61
N ASP A 168 -11.10 3.82 17.35
CA ASP A 168 -11.71 3.21 16.17
C ASP A 168 -10.68 3.16 15.01
N PHE A 169 -9.40 3.00 15.35
CA PHE A 169 -8.30 3.13 14.38
C PHE A 169 -8.29 2.00 13.34
N GLY A 170 -8.67 0.78 13.69
CA GLY A 170 -8.71 -0.33 12.77
C GLY A 170 -9.96 -0.39 11.89
N LYS A 171 -10.87 0.60 12.02
CA LYS A 171 -12.01 0.69 11.12
C LYS A 171 -11.55 1.18 9.74
N THR A 172 -11.96 0.44 8.71
CA THR A 172 -11.84 0.84 7.30
C THR A 172 -13.22 0.78 6.65
N ASP A 173 -13.57 1.83 5.91
CA ASP A 173 -14.73 1.86 5.03
C ASP A 173 -14.24 1.61 3.59
N LEU A 174 -14.88 0.67 2.90
CA LEU A 174 -14.60 0.35 1.51
C LEU A 174 -15.50 1.18 0.61
N TYR A 175 -14.86 1.92 -0.31
CA TYR A 175 -15.54 2.69 -1.34
C TYR A 175 -15.17 2.18 -2.72
N ARG A 176 -16.08 2.39 -3.70
CA ARG A 176 -15.87 2.04 -5.11
C ARG A 176 -16.05 3.27 -5.99
N ILE A 177 -15.19 3.40 -7.02
CA ILE A 177 -15.36 4.35 -8.12
C ILE A 177 -15.06 3.65 -9.45
N PRO A 178 -15.60 4.10 -10.60
CA PRO A 178 -15.16 3.61 -11.91
C PRO A 178 -13.69 3.93 -12.18
N ALA A 179 -12.94 2.99 -12.76
CA ALA A 179 -11.55 3.18 -13.18
C ALA A 179 -11.43 3.99 -14.48
N LYS A 180 -12.21 5.07 -14.59
CA LYS A 180 -12.35 5.90 -15.79
C LYS A 180 -12.02 7.36 -15.48
N GLN A 181 -11.25 7.99 -16.38
CA GLN A 181 -10.94 9.42 -16.28
C GLN A 181 -12.21 10.25 -16.05
N GLY A 182 -12.15 11.20 -15.10
CA GLY A 182 -13.27 12.08 -14.80
C GLY A 182 -13.38 12.42 -13.32
N LYS A 183 -14.58 12.89 -12.93
CA LYS A 183 -14.94 13.20 -11.54
C LYS A 183 -16.05 12.26 -11.09
N HIS A 184 -15.83 11.60 -9.97
CA HIS A 184 -16.74 10.58 -9.44
C HIS A 184 -17.16 10.89 -8.00
N ILE A 185 -18.32 10.42 -7.62
CA ILE A 185 -18.73 10.31 -6.21
C ILE A 185 -18.53 8.86 -5.82
N ALA A 186 -17.72 8.62 -4.79
CA ALA A 186 -17.44 7.28 -4.33
C ALA A 186 -18.70 6.62 -3.74
N GLU A 187 -18.93 5.37 -4.09
CA GLU A 187 -20.01 4.56 -3.53
C GLU A 187 -19.46 3.80 -2.32
N HIS A 188 -20.12 3.93 -1.16
CA HIS A 188 -19.79 3.10 0.00
C HIS A 188 -20.29 1.67 -0.22
N VAL A 189 -19.40 0.69 -0.09
CA VAL A 189 -19.71 -0.73 -0.30
C VAL A 189 -19.96 -1.43 1.03
N SER A 190 -18.98 -1.43 1.93
CA SER A 190 -19.02 -2.13 3.22
C SER A 190 -17.97 -1.58 4.16
N SER A 191 -17.88 -2.11 5.39
CA SER A 191 -16.87 -1.70 6.38
C SER A 191 -16.30 -2.93 7.08
N PHE A 192 -15.03 -2.84 7.49
CA PHE A 192 -14.35 -3.83 8.30
C PHE A 192 -13.69 -3.15 9.51
N ASN A 193 -13.53 -3.89 10.60
CA ASN A 193 -12.83 -3.42 11.79
C ASN A 193 -11.84 -4.49 12.24
N SER A 194 -10.55 -4.23 12.11
CA SER A 194 -9.49 -5.16 12.47
C SER A 194 -9.26 -5.19 13.99
N CYS A 195 -9.08 -4.01 14.61
CA CYS A 195 -8.93 -3.83 16.05
C CYS A 195 -8.96 -2.33 16.43
N PRO A 196 -9.12 -1.94 17.71
CA PRO A 196 -9.26 -0.52 18.07
C PRO A 196 -7.94 0.26 18.16
N GLU A 197 -6.77 -0.42 18.18
CA GLU A 197 -5.48 0.20 18.41
C GLU A 197 -4.93 0.88 17.15
N ILE A 198 -3.97 1.81 17.36
CA ILE A 198 -3.34 2.59 16.29
C ILE A 198 -2.55 1.71 15.29
N ASP A 199 -1.95 0.62 15.77
CA ASP A 199 -1.20 -0.31 14.93
C ASP A 199 -2.09 -1.16 13.99
N CYS A 200 -3.42 -1.00 14.09
CA CYS A 200 -4.40 -1.68 13.25
C CYS A 200 -4.90 -0.81 12.09
N TRP A 201 -4.37 0.39 11.92
CA TRP A 201 -4.62 1.19 10.73
C TRP A 201 -4.31 0.41 9.46
N ILE A 202 -5.27 0.38 8.52
CA ILE A 202 -5.03 -0.18 7.20
C ILE A 202 -4.17 0.80 6.41
N THR A 203 -3.01 0.32 5.93
CA THR A 203 -2.00 1.11 5.22
C THR A 203 -1.86 0.71 3.75
N SER A 204 -2.26 -0.51 3.35
CA SER A 204 -2.25 -0.93 1.95
C SER A 204 -3.20 -2.10 1.72
N ALA A 205 -3.58 -2.33 0.48
CA ALA A 205 -4.49 -3.39 0.06
C ALA A 205 -4.15 -3.88 -1.34
N ASP A 206 -4.40 -5.16 -1.60
CA ASP A 206 -4.30 -5.70 -2.95
C ASP A 206 -5.27 -6.87 -3.18
N ILE A 207 -5.48 -7.21 -4.45
CA ILE A 207 -6.31 -8.33 -4.90
C ILE A 207 -5.51 -9.31 -5.75
N SER A 208 -5.68 -10.61 -5.51
CA SER A 208 -5.03 -11.64 -6.34
C SER A 208 -5.49 -11.59 -7.80
N ASP A 209 -4.62 -11.97 -8.75
CA ASP A 209 -4.89 -11.96 -10.20
C ASP A 209 -6.18 -12.70 -10.58
N ASP A 210 -6.52 -13.78 -9.85
CA ASP A 210 -7.75 -14.54 -10.06
C ASP A 210 -8.99 -13.93 -9.39
N GLY A 211 -8.82 -12.82 -8.67
CA GLY A 211 -9.88 -12.08 -7.98
C GLY A 211 -10.51 -12.82 -6.79
N LYS A 212 -9.85 -13.88 -6.27
CA LYS A 212 -10.43 -14.73 -5.22
C LYS A 212 -9.92 -14.45 -3.82
N LYS A 213 -8.88 -13.64 -3.69
CA LYS A 213 -8.32 -13.22 -2.42
C LYS A 213 -8.09 -11.71 -2.43
N ILE A 214 -8.46 -11.02 -1.37
CA ILE A 214 -7.96 -9.68 -1.09
C ILE A 214 -7.10 -9.70 0.16
N VAL A 215 -6.15 -8.79 0.24
CA VAL A 215 -5.32 -8.59 1.42
C VAL A 215 -5.42 -7.15 1.89
N LEU A 216 -5.45 -6.97 3.21
CA LEU A 216 -5.30 -5.67 3.86
C LEU A 216 -4.11 -5.75 4.80
N LEU A 217 -3.21 -4.76 4.72
CA LEU A 217 -2.03 -4.64 5.57
C LEU A 217 -2.30 -3.66 6.71
N ASN A 218 -1.78 -3.99 7.89
CA ASN A 218 -1.53 -3.05 8.97
C ASN A 218 -0.15 -3.31 9.60
N SER A 219 0.25 -2.54 10.60
CA SER A 219 1.58 -2.70 11.21
C SER A 219 1.80 -4.04 11.89
N LYS A 220 0.72 -4.76 12.30
CA LYS A 220 0.78 -6.02 13.05
C LYS A 220 0.54 -7.27 12.22
N SER A 221 -0.30 -7.15 11.18
CA SER A 221 -0.89 -8.30 10.50
C SER A 221 -1.18 -8.03 9.03
N VAL A 222 -1.32 -9.11 8.28
CA VAL A 222 -2.03 -9.15 7.00
C VAL A 222 -3.37 -9.86 7.22
N TRP A 223 -4.46 -9.19 6.86
CA TRP A 223 -5.79 -9.78 6.79
C TRP A 223 -6.03 -10.30 5.38
N VAL A 224 -6.37 -11.58 5.26
CA VAL A 224 -6.69 -12.23 3.98
C VAL A 224 -8.17 -12.57 3.97
N PHE A 225 -8.90 -12.09 2.96
CA PHE A 225 -10.31 -12.41 2.75
C PHE A 225 -10.45 -13.36 1.57
N ILE A 226 -11.22 -14.42 1.76
CA ILE A 226 -11.52 -15.45 0.77
C ILE A 226 -13.01 -15.80 0.79
N ASP A 227 -13.50 -16.49 -0.23
CA ASP A 227 -14.88 -17.00 -0.31
C ASP A 227 -15.95 -15.89 -0.20
N PHE A 228 -15.62 -14.68 -0.60
CA PHE A 228 -16.55 -13.54 -0.63
C PHE A 228 -17.49 -13.62 -1.84
N LYS A 229 -18.60 -12.89 -1.76
CA LYS A 229 -19.63 -12.84 -2.80
C LYS A 229 -19.38 -11.64 -3.72
N GLU A 230 -19.04 -11.91 -4.98
CA GLU A 230 -18.81 -10.86 -6.00
C GLU A 230 -17.83 -9.80 -5.53
N THR A 231 -18.30 -8.57 -5.29
CA THR A 231 -17.50 -7.43 -4.82
C THR A 231 -17.77 -7.03 -3.38
N ASP A 232 -18.56 -7.80 -2.66
CA ASP A 232 -18.70 -7.68 -1.20
C ASP A 232 -17.57 -8.46 -0.51
N PHE A 233 -16.37 -7.91 -0.59
CA PHE A 233 -15.13 -8.56 -0.14
C PHE A 233 -15.13 -8.92 1.34
N PHE A 234 -15.86 -8.16 2.17
CA PHE A 234 -15.96 -8.42 3.61
C PHE A 234 -17.04 -9.44 3.98
N SER A 235 -17.86 -9.92 3.03
CA SER A 235 -18.82 -11.00 3.24
C SER A 235 -18.17 -12.39 3.37
N GLY A 236 -16.89 -12.48 2.99
CA GLY A 236 -16.14 -13.72 3.01
C GLY A 236 -15.51 -14.05 4.36
N LYS A 237 -14.69 -15.09 4.38
CA LYS A 237 -13.91 -15.48 5.56
C LYS A 237 -12.69 -14.57 5.67
N ALA A 238 -12.55 -13.91 6.83
CA ALA A 238 -11.35 -13.14 7.19
C ALA A 238 -10.36 -14.03 7.96
N ILE A 239 -9.09 -14.03 7.54
CA ILE A 239 -8.01 -14.81 8.16
C ILE A 239 -6.89 -13.82 8.50
N GLU A 240 -6.50 -13.75 9.76
CA GLU A 240 -5.39 -12.91 10.21
C GLU A 240 -4.07 -13.68 10.16
N PHE A 241 -3.05 -13.09 9.53
CA PHE A 241 -1.67 -13.55 9.53
C PHE A 241 -0.81 -12.56 10.32
N PRO A 242 -0.49 -12.84 11.60
CA PRO A 242 0.35 -11.96 12.41
C PRO A 242 1.76 -11.88 11.83
N LEU A 243 2.31 -10.67 11.71
CA LEU A 243 3.66 -10.45 11.19
C LEU A 243 4.74 -10.75 12.23
N ASN A 244 4.42 -10.58 13.54
CA ASN A 244 5.38 -10.74 14.65
C ASN A 244 6.64 -9.89 14.46
N HIS A 245 6.49 -8.75 13.80
CA HIS A 245 7.55 -7.80 13.51
C HIS A 245 7.00 -6.38 13.61
N ASN A 246 7.67 -5.55 14.40
CA ASN A 246 7.24 -4.18 14.65
C ASN A 246 8.06 -3.20 13.79
N SER A 247 7.45 -2.68 12.74
CA SER A 247 7.92 -1.56 11.93
C SER A 247 6.73 -0.91 11.23
N GLN A 248 6.94 0.25 10.65
CA GLN A 248 5.92 0.99 9.93
C GLN A 248 5.72 0.36 8.55
N LYS A 249 4.78 -0.61 8.49
CA LYS A 249 4.39 -1.29 7.25
C LYS A 249 3.51 -0.38 6.42
N GLU A 250 3.95 -0.09 5.18
CA GLU A 250 3.26 0.89 4.35
C GLU A 250 2.68 0.30 3.07
N SER A 251 3.22 -0.81 2.54
CA SER A 251 2.66 -1.33 1.31
C SER A 251 2.71 -2.85 1.17
N ILE A 252 1.74 -3.40 0.42
CA ILE A 252 1.58 -4.82 0.15
C ILE A 252 1.09 -5.05 -1.28
N CYS A 253 1.61 -6.07 -1.96
CA CYS A 253 1.01 -6.58 -3.19
C CYS A 253 1.20 -8.09 -3.35
N PHE A 254 0.38 -8.72 -4.19
CA PHE A 254 0.57 -10.10 -4.58
C PHE A 254 1.77 -10.22 -5.55
N LYS A 255 2.74 -11.06 -5.19
CA LYS A 255 3.71 -11.59 -6.16
C LYS A 255 3.10 -12.71 -6.99
N ASN A 256 2.27 -13.51 -6.34
CA ASN A 256 1.45 -14.58 -6.91
C ASN A 256 0.37 -14.96 -5.89
N LYS A 257 -0.50 -15.89 -6.21
CA LYS A 257 -1.67 -16.27 -5.39
C LYS A 257 -1.41 -16.62 -3.93
N ASN A 258 -0.15 -16.93 -3.54
CA ASN A 258 0.20 -17.37 -2.20
C ASN A 258 1.41 -16.63 -1.61
N THR A 259 1.99 -15.72 -2.35
CA THR A 259 3.18 -14.96 -1.94
C THR A 259 2.90 -13.48 -2.06
N LEU A 260 3.19 -12.75 -1.00
CA LEU A 260 3.06 -11.30 -0.93
C LEU A 260 4.44 -10.64 -0.89
N TYR A 261 4.56 -9.47 -1.51
CA TYR A 261 5.59 -8.50 -1.20
C TYR A 261 5.03 -7.49 -0.20
N ILE A 262 5.84 -7.08 0.76
CA ILE A 262 5.50 -6.07 1.76
C ILE A 262 6.70 -5.14 1.87
N SER A 263 6.46 -3.84 2.03
CA SER A 263 7.54 -2.92 2.39
C SER A 263 7.21 -2.16 3.67
N ASP A 264 8.27 -1.72 4.34
CA ASP A 264 8.20 -0.70 5.37
C ASP A 264 9.02 0.52 4.95
N GLU A 265 8.70 1.65 5.53
CA GLU A 265 9.46 2.87 5.32
C GLU A 265 10.65 2.96 6.29
N LYS A 266 11.56 3.87 5.99
CA LYS A 266 12.65 4.20 6.90
C LYS A 266 12.13 4.84 8.17
N ALA A 267 12.40 4.21 9.32
CA ALA A 267 12.01 4.72 10.61
C ALA A 267 13.17 4.62 11.62
N HIS A 268 13.28 5.59 12.52
CA HIS A 268 14.25 5.57 13.64
C HIS A 268 15.71 5.31 13.25
N GLY A 269 16.11 5.71 12.02
CA GLY A 269 17.48 5.53 11.52
C GLY A 269 17.77 4.17 10.89
N VAL A 270 16.77 3.28 10.81
CA VAL A 270 16.83 2.01 10.10
C VAL A 270 16.22 2.21 8.71
N ASP A 271 16.93 1.79 7.65
CA ASP A 271 16.42 1.88 6.28
C ASP A 271 15.21 0.94 6.10
N GLY A 272 14.26 1.32 5.22
CA GLY A 272 13.12 0.49 4.88
C GLY A 272 13.53 -0.79 4.15
N ASN A 273 12.71 -1.81 4.24
CA ASN A 273 12.98 -3.12 3.66
C ASN A 273 11.88 -3.57 2.70
N LEU A 274 12.28 -4.40 1.75
CA LEU A 274 11.38 -5.22 0.96
C LEU A 274 11.34 -6.63 1.56
N TYR A 275 10.14 -7.10 1.89
CA TYR A 275 9.91 -8.41 2.47
C TYR A 275 9.08 -9.29 1.56
N LYS A 276 9.13 -10.59 1.86
CA LYS A 276 8.26 -11.62 1.31
C LYS A 276 7.52 -12.32 2.46
N LEU A 277 6.20 -12.56 2.27
CA LEU A 277 5.34 -13.35 3.16
C LEU A 277 4.64 -14.44 2.36
N GLU A 278 4.66 -15.68 2.85
CA GLU A 278 3.87 -16.79 2.30
C GLU A 278 2.54 -16.90 3.07
N ILE A 279 1.42 -16.93 2.35
CA ILE A 279 0.06 -17.09 2.87
C ILE A 279 -0.51 -18.43 2.33
N ASN A 280 -0.27 -19.49 3.04
CA ASN A 280 -0.75 -20.85 2.66
C ASN A 280 -2.06 -21.21 3.37
#